data_16c31cfb536b336837093794b25f4b4e
#
_entry.id   16c31cfb536b336837093794b25f4b4e
#
_cell.length_a   1.000
_cell.length_b   1.000
_cell.length_c   1.000
_cell.angle_alpha   90.00
_cell.angle_beta   90.00
_cell.angle_gamma   90.00
#
_symmetry.space_group_name_H-M   'P 1'
#
loop_
_entity.id
_entity.type
_entity.pdbx_description
1 polymer ?
#
loop_
_entity_poly.entity_id
_entity_poly.type
_entity_poly.pdbx_seq_one_letter_code
_entity_poly.pdbx_strand_id
1 'polypeptide(L)' 'MTEQEKIERIADILDQDAGSLTSESRLDEIGWDSMGMLSVIALAKTNGKTITGQQIRSFATISDILIAAF' A
#
# COMPACT_ATOMS: atom_id res chain seq x y z
N MET A 1 13.52 -6.92 -4.57
CA MET A 1 12.09 -7.25 -4.71
C MET A 1 11.56 -6.55 -5.95
N THR A 2 10.88 -7.28 -6.83
CA THR A 2 10.30 -6.69 -8.05
C THR A 2 9.03 -5.91 -7.69
N GLU A 3 8.56 -5.07 -8.61
CA GLU A 3 7.32 -4.34 -8.41
C GLU A 3 6.15 -5.30 -8.20
N GLN A 4 6.09 -6.39 -8.96
CA GLN A 4 5.04 -7.40 -8.82
C GLN A 4 5.05 -8.01 -7.43
N GLU A 5 6.20 -8.33 -6.89
CA GLU A 5 6.31 -8.86 -5.53
C GLU A 5 5.85 -7.86 -4.49
N LYS A 6 6.15 -6.57 -4.70
CA LYS A 6 5.68 -5.51 -3.81
C LYS A 6 4.17 -5.39 -3.84
N ILE A 7 3.57 -5.45 -5.04
CA ILE A 7 2.12 -5.41 -5.20
C ILE A 7 1.47 -6.61 -4.52
N GLU A 8 2.07 -7.79 -4.64
CA GLU A 8 1.55 -8.99 -3.97
C GLU A 8 1.56 -8.80 -2.46
N ARG A 9 2.59 -8.19 -1.92
CA ARG A 9 2.68 -7.92 -0.49
C ARG A 9 1.59 -6.92 -0.05
N ILE A 10 1.39 -5.88 -0.85
CA ILE A 10 0.34 -4.89 -0.58
C ILE A 10 -1.04 -5.54 -0.64
N ALA A 11 -1.30 -6.35 -1.66
CA ALA A 11 -2.57 -7.04 -1.80
C ALA A 11 -2.86 -7.91 -0.59
N ASP A 12 -1.85 -8.61 -0.09
CA ASP A 12 -1.98 -9.49 1.05
C ASP A 12 -2.41 -8.73 2.30
N ILE A 13 -1.77 -7.60 2.60
CA ILE A 13 -2.09 -6.82 3.79
C ILE A 13 -3.43 -6.08 3.66
N LEU A 14 -3.89 -5.81 2.44
CA LEU A 14 -5.17 -5.14 2.19
C LEU A 14 -6.30 -6.11 1.89
N ASP A 15 -6.02 -7.41 1.93
CA ASP A 15 -6.99 -8.48 1.66
C ASP A 15 -7.59 -8.33 0.26
N GLN A 16 -6.73 -8.09 -0.73
CA GLN A 16 -7.11 -7.94 -2.13
C GLN A 16 -6.44 -9.01 -2.98
N ASP A 17 -6.99 -9.23 -4.18
CA ASP A 17 -6.40 -10.13 -5.15
C ASP A 17 -5.28 -9.40 -5.91
N ALA A 18 -4.04 -9.87 -5.75
CA ALA A 18 -2.89 -9.26 -6.40
C ALA A 18 -3.05 -9.21 -7.93
N GLY A 19 -3.73 -10.19 -8.52
CA GLY A 19 -3.96 -10.23 -9.95
C GLY A 19 -4.86 -9.12 -10.46
N SER A 20 -5.62 -8.48 -9.58
CA SER A 20 -6.51 -7.38 -9.95
C SER A 20 -5.88 -6.00 -9.70
N LEU A 21 -4.67 -5.95 -9.16
CA LEU A 21 -4.03 -4.68 -8.79
C LEU A 21 -2.87 -4.33 -9.72
N THR A 22 -2.76 -3.05 -10.01
CA THR A 22 -1.60 -2.48 -10.70
C THR A 22 -1.12 -1.27 -9.91
N SER A 23 0.03 -0.71 -10.27
CA SER A 23 0.53 0.51 -9.63
C SER A 23 -0.45 1.69 -9.77
N GLU A 24 -1.31 1.66 -10.79
CA GLU A 24 -2.28 2.72 -11.06
C GLU A 24 -3.63 2.50 -10.40
N SER A 25 -3.84 1.35 -9.74
CA SER A 25 -5.10 1.05 -9.05
C SER A 25 -5.37 2.10 -7.98
N ARG A 26 -6.62 2.57 -7.94
CA ARG A 26 -7.02 3.62 -7.00
C ARG A 26 -7.41 3.01 -5.67
N LEU A 27 -6.88 3.58 -4.60
CA LEU A 27 -7.13 3.08 -3.25
C LEU A 27 -8.59 3.19 -2.85
N ASP A 28 -9.28 4.25 -3.28
CA ASP A 28 -10.69 4.45 -2.95
C ASP A 28 -11.61 3.41 -3.60
N GLU A 29 -11.10 2.67 -4.57
CA GLU A 29 -11.86 1.61 -5.25
C GLU A 29 -11.65 0.24 -4.64
N ILE A 30 -10.69 0.10 -3.73
CA ILE A 30 -10.37 -1.20 -3.12
C ILE A 30 -10.63 -1.22 -1.62
N GLY A 31 -11.46 -0.31 -1.12
CA GLY A 31 -11.82 -0.32 0.30
C GLY A 31 -10.75 0.23 1.23
N TRP A 32 -10.07 1.27 0.79
CA TRP A 32 -9.02 1.93 1.58
C TRP A 32 -9.62 2.58 2.82
N ASP A 33 -9.27 2.06 4.00
CA ASP A 33 -9.79 2.52 5.28
C ASP A 33 -8.67 2.64 6.31
N SER A 34 -9.05 2.95 7.55
CA SER A 34 -8.09 3.14 8.64
C SER A 34 -7.24 1.89 8.89
N MET A 35 -7.84 0.70 8.77
CA MET A 35 -7.10 -0.54 8.99
C MET A 35 -6.07 -0.76 7.89
N GLY A 36 -6.45 -0.48 6.64
CA GLY A 36 -5.52 -0.56 5.52
C GLY A 36 -4.36 0.41 5.69
N MET A 37 -4.66 1.63 6.14
CA MET A 37 -3.64 2.64 6.39
C MET A 37 -2.64 2.18 7.45
N LEU A 38 -3.14 1.63 8.57
CA LEU A 38 -2.29 1.12 9.64
C LEU A 38 -1.42 -0.05 9.16
N SER A 39 -2.00 -0.93 8.34
CA SER A 39 -1.26 -2.05 7.77
C SER A 39 -0.11 -1.58 6.88
N VAL A 40 -0.34 -0.56 6.08
CA VAL A 40 0.70 0.00 5.20
C VAL A 40 1.79 0.68 6.02
N ILE A 41 1.42 1.40 7.08
CA ILE A 41 2.41 2.02 7.97
C ILE A 41 3.29 0.94 8.60
N ALA A 42 2.69 -0.17 9.04
CA ALA A 42 3.43 -1.28 9.63
C ALA A 42 4.35 -1.93 8.59
N LEU A 43 3.87 -2.12 7.37
CA LEU A 43 4.69 -2.66 6.28
C LEU A 43 5.91 -1.76 6.02
N ALA A 44 5.70 -0.46 5.97
CA ALA A 44 6.79 0.48 5.77
C ALA A 44 7.86 0.34 6.86
N LYS A 45 7.44 0.19 8.10
CA LYS A 45 8.36 0.02 9.22
C LYS A 45 9.22 -1.23 9.07
N THR A 46 8.66 -2.33 8.60
CA THR A 46 9.43 -3.56 8.39
C THR A 46 10.47 -3.38 7.29
N ASN A 47 10.27 -2.41 6.41
CA ASN A 47 11.20 -2.09 5.33
C ASN A 47 12.13 -0.92 5.69
N GLY A 48 12.12 -0.46 6.93
CA GLY A 48 12.97 0.64 7.37
C GLY A 48 12.48 2.01 6.91
N LYS A 49 11.21 2.13 6.57
CA LYS A 49 10.61 3.39 6.12
C LYS A 49 9.63 3.91 7.15
N THR A 50 9.42 5.22 7.15
CA THR A 50 8.46 5.87 8.04
C THR A 50 7.42 6.62 7.22
N ILE A 51 6.13 6.33 7.47
CA ILE A 51 5.03 7.02 6.84
C ILE A 51 4.23 7.70 7.95
N THR A 52 4.04 9.02 7.83
CA THR A 52 3.24 9.77 8.80
C THR A 52 1.76 9.61 8.52
N GLY A 53 0.92 9.90 9.53
CA GLY A 53 -0.53 9.86 9.34
C GLY A 53 -1.00 10.83 8.25
N GLN A 54 -0.33 11.98 8.12
CA GLN A 54 -0.67 12.94 7.07
C GLN A 54 -0.32 12.39 5.69
N GLN A 55 0.83 11.76 5.55
CA GLN A 55 1.24 11.15 4.29
C GLN A 55 0.28 10.05 3.86
N ILE A 56 -0.04 9.14 4.79
CA ILE A 56 -0.88 7.99 4.46
C ILE A 56 -2.28 8.43 4.00
N ARG A 57 -2.80 9.51 4.57
CA ARG A 57 -4.11 10.02 4.18
C ARG A 57 -4.11 10.71 2.82
N SER A 58 -2.94 11.09 2.31
CA SER A 58 -2.82 11.74 1.00
C SER A 58 -2.64 10.73 -0.14
N PHE A 59 -2.46 9.46 0.16
CA PHE A 59 -2.24 8.44 -0.86
C PHE A 59 -3.51 8.23 -1.68
N ALA A 60 -3.34 8.10 -3.00
CA ALA A 60 -4.46 7.93 -3.93
C ALA A 60 -4.39 6.62 -4.70
N THR A 61 -3.18 6.11 -4.96
CA THR A 61 -2.98 4.90 -5.78
C THR A 61 -1.99 3.96 -5.12
N ILE A 62 -1.95 2.73 -5.65
CA ILE A 62 -0.95 1.73 -5.22
C ILE A 62 0.47 2.28 -5.42
N SER A 63 0.69 3.06 -6.47
CA SER A 63 1.99 3.67 -6.73
C SER A 63 2.49 4.49 -5.55
N ASP A 64 1.60 5.22 -4.87
CA ASP A 64 1.98 6.01 -3.70
C ASP A 64 2.51 5.11 -2.58
N ILE A 65 1.89 3.96 -2.39
CA ILE A 65 2.35 2.98 -1.40
C ILE A 65 3.72 2.40 -1.80
N LEU A 66 3.87 2.07 -3.09
CA LEU A 66 5.12 1.51 -3.58
C LEU A 66 6.30 2.45 -3.33
N ILE A 67 6.08 3.74 -3.54
CA ILE A 67 7.13 4.74 -3.36
C ILE A 67 7.46 4.93 -1.88
N ALA A 68 6.45 4.95 -1.02
CA ALA A 68 6.63 5.33 0.38
C ALA A 68 6.99 4.16 1.29
N ALA A 69 6.53 2.93 0.99
CA ALA A 69 6.65 1.79 1.90
C ALA A 69 7.81 0.85 1.55
N PHE A 70 8.40 1.02 0.40
CA PHE A 70 9.50 0.21 -0.08
C PHE A 70 10.68 1.10 -0.48
#